data_7bd85645bed962110467ac0d5a71fac9
#
_entry.id   7bd85645bed962110467ac0d5a71fac9
#
_cell.length_a   1.000
_cell.length_b   1.000
_cell.length_c   1.000
_cell.angle_alpha   90.00
_cell.angle_beta   90.00
_cell.angle_gamma   90.00
#
_symmetry.space_group_name_H-M   'P 1'
#
loop_
_entity.id
_entity.type
_entity.pdbx_description
1 polymer ?
#
loop_
_entity_poly.entity_id
_entity_poly.type
_entity_poly.pdbx_seq_one_letter_code
_entity_poly.pdbx_strand_id
1 'polypeptide(L)'
;MVRRTRRDPRHDILFEPVTIGPKVLRNRFYQVPHCSGLGDVKPFSQAEHRAVKAEGGWAAVSTEYAPVSPESDESPWISARLWDAEDAANLGLMAEQAHEFDSLAAIELHHSGAHCYGGESRT
;
A
#
# COMPACT_ATOMS: atom_id res chain seq x y z
N MET A 1 -3.06 25.49 21.76
CA MET A 1 -2.16 24.67 22.60
C MET A 1 -2.68 23.23 22.58
N VAL A 2 -2.05 22.33 21.80
CA VAL A 2 -2.46 20.92 21.73
C VAL A 2 -2.03 20.27 23.06
N ARG A 3 -2.99 19.79 23.85
CA ARG A 3 -2.67 18.97 25.03
C ARG A 3 -1.98 17.69 24.53
N ARG A 4 -0.70 17.54 24.82
CA ARG A 4 -0.03 16.23 24.70
C ARG A 4 -0.69 15.30 25.73
N THR A 5 -1.65 14.49 25.28
CA THR A 5 -2.16 13.40 26.08
C THR A 5 -1.01 12.43 26.32
N ARG A 6 -0.76 12.12 27.60
CA ARG A 6 0.25 11.11 27.95
C ARG A 6 -0.20 9.77 27.37
N ARG A 7 0.68 9.12 26.58
CA ARG A 7 0.42 7.79 26.03
C ARG A 7 0.15 6.80 27.16
N ASP A 8 -0.86 5.94 26.99
CA ASP A 8 -1.11 4.85 27.91
C ASP A 8 -0.02 3.78 27.77
N PRO A 9 0.72 3.43 28.84
CA PRO A 9 1.80 2.45 28.77
C PRO A 9 1.38 1.06 28.26
N ARG A 10 0.09 0.70 28.38
CA ARG A 10 -0.43 -0.56 27.83
C ARG A 10 -0.26 -0.69 26.32
N HIS A 11 -0.10 0.44 25.62
CA HIS A 11 0.08 0.49 24.18
C HIS A 11 1.54 0.69 23.74
N ASP A 12 2.48 0.65 24.68
CA ASP A 12 3.90 0.87 24.37
C ASP A 12 4.44 -0.16 23.39
N ILE A 13 3.95 -1.40 23.47
CA ILE A 13 4.33 -2.46 22.53
C ILE A 13 4.12 -2.10 21.06
N LEU A 14 3.16 -1.22 20.73
CA LEU A 14 2.93 -0.79 19.34
C LEU A 14 4.10 0.02 18.77
N PHE A 15 4.91 0.59 19.64
CA PHE A 15 6.07 1.42 19.27
C PHE A 15 7.39 0.67 19.36
N GLU A 16 7.35 -0.60 19.76
CA GLU A 16 8.53 -1.45 19.79
C GLU A 16 8.82 -2.02 18.40
N PRO A 17 10.10 -2.17 18.04
CA PRO A 17 10.48 -2.83 16.79
C PRO A 17 9.93 -4.25 16.70
N VAL A 18 9.67 -4.70 15.48
CA VAL A 18 9.24 -6.07 15.19
C VAL A 18 9.98 -6.62 13.99
N THR A 19 10.44 -7.87 14.08
CA THR A 19 11.09 -8.57 12.97
C THR A 19 10.06 -9.31 12.14
N ILE A 20 10.07 -9.08 10.82
CA ILE A 20 9.24 -9.79 9.84
C ILE A 20 10.16 -10.36 8.77
N GLY A 21 10.38 -11.67 8.80
CA GLY A 21 11.35 -12.32 7.94
C GLY A 21 12.73 -11.68 8.12
N PRO A 22 13.37 -11.22 7.03
CA PRO A 22 14.70 -10.60 7.11
C PRO A 22 14.67 -9.09 7.46
N LYS A 23 13.51 -8.51 7.68
CA LYS A 23 13.33 -7.08 7.91
C LYS A 23 12.99 -6.77 9.35
N VAL A 24 13.50 -5.66 9.86
CA VAL A 24 13.14 -5.12 11.16
C VAL A 24 12.34 -3.84 10.93
N LEU A 25 11.08 -3.83 11.35
CA LEU A 25 10.22 -2.66 11.33
C LEU A 25 10.43 -1.88 12.64
N ARG A 26 10.52 -0.55 12.54
CA ARG A 26 10.77 0.34 13.70
C ARG A 26 9.63 0.40 14.72
N ASN A 27 8.44 -0.04 14.34
CA ASN A 27 7.25 -0.14 15.19
C ASN A 27 6.25 -1.13 14.56
N ARG A 28 5.08 -1.29 15.16
CA ARG A 28 4.05 -2.24 14.73
C ARG A 28 2.90 -1.59 13.96
N PHE A 29 3.09 -0.40 13.42
CA PHE A 29 2.09 0.26 12.60
C PHE A 29 2.29 -0.10 11.13
N TYR A 30 1.29 -0.77 10.57
CA TYR A 30 1.22 -1.13 9.17
C TYR A 30 -0.06 -0.58 8.55
N GLN A 31 0.09 0.25 7.52
CA GLN A 31 -1.03 0.69 6.70
C GLN A 31 -1.33 -0.42 5.69
N VAL A 32 -2.35 -1.19 6.00
CA VAL A 32 -2.84 -2.27 5.14
C VAL A 32 -3.31 -1.76 3.78
N PRO A 33 -3.42 -2.62 2.76
CA PRO A 33 -3.97 -2.26 1.47
C PRO A 33 -5.32 -1.55 1.60
N HIS A 34 -5.48 -0.46 0.86
CA HIS A 34 -6.68 0.35 0.89
C HIS A 34 -6.92 0.96 -0.48
N CYS A 35 -8.02 0.58 -1.12
CA CYS A 35 -8.43 1.09 -2.42
C CYS A 35 -8.85 2.55 -2.34
N SER A 36 -8.14 3.39 -3.06
CA SER A 36 -8.47 4.81 -3.26
C SER A 36 -8.92 5.09 -4.69
N GLY A 37 -8.73 4.14 -5.60
CA GLY A 37 -9.01 4.28 -7.03
C GLY A 37 -8.01 5.21 -7.73
N LEU A 38 -6.83 5.44 -7.14
CA LEU A 38 -5.83 6.33 -7.71
C LEU A 38 -4.71 5.56 -8.43
N GLY A 39 -4.53 4.30 -8.11
CA GLY A 39 -3.33 3.56 -8.50
C GLY A 39 -3.10 3.44 -9.99
N ASP A 40 -4.14 3.29 -10.78
CA ASP A 40 -4.06 3.24 -12.24
C ASP A 40 -4.04 4.66 -12.85
N VAL A 41 -5.04 5.47 -12.54
CA VAL A 41 -5.25 6.76 -13.22
C VAL A 41 -4.39 7.90 -12.69
N LYS A 42 -3.88 7.79 -11.48
CA LYS A 42 -3.06 8.82 -10.80
C LYS A 42 -2.01 8.17 -9.88
N PRO A 43 -1.07 7.39 -10.42
CA PRO A 43 -0.10 6.63 -9.61
C PRO A 43 0.76 7.54 -8.72
N PHE A 44 1.11 8.73 -9.18
CA PHE A 44 1.82 9.72 -8.38
C PHE A 44 1.02 10.17 -7.15
N SER A 45 -0.29 10.44 -7.32
CA SER A 45 -1.15 10.81 -6.18
C SER A 45 -1.34 9.65 -5.20
N GLN A 46 -1.35 8.41 -5.69
CA GLN A 46 -1.33 7.24 -4.81
C GLN A 46 -0.04 7.17 -4.00
N ALA A 47 1.11 7.35 -4.65
CA ALA A 47 2.41 7.35 -3.99
C ALA A 47 2.48 8.40 -2.88
N GLU A 48 2.12 9.65 -3.19
CA GLU A 48 2.02 10.75 -2.22
C GLU A 48 1.11 10.42 -1.03
N HIS A 49 -0.05 9.82 -1.30
CA HIS A 49 -1.00 9.43 -0.25
C HIS A 49 -0.41 8.38 0.71
N ARG A 50 0.48 7.51 0.23
CA ARG A 50 1.20 6.54 1.06
C ARG A 50 2.41 7.17 1.76
N ALA A 51 3.12 8.04 1.07
CA ALA A 51 4.28 8.76 1.61
C ALA A 51 3.93 9.57 2.87
N VAL A 52 2.81 10.29 2.87
CA VAL A 52 2.32 11.03 4.06
C VAL A 52 2.17 10.12 5.29
N LYS A 53 1.80 8.86 5.12
CA LYS A 53 1.70 7.91 6.23
C LYS A 53 3.07 7.44 6.69
N ALA A 54 3.97 7.17 5.74
CA ALA A 54 5.36 6.83 6.04
C ALA A 54 6.06 7.97 6.80
N GLU A 55 5.89 9.23 6.34
CA GLU A 55 6.36 10.45 7.02
C GLU A 55 5.76 10.57 8.43
N GLY A 56 4.48 10.25 8.59
CA GLY A 56 3.79 10.21 9.87
C GLY A 56 4.27 9.12 10.84
N GLY A 57 5.23 8.29 10.43
CA GLY A 57 5.91 7.31 11.28
C GLY A 57 5.43 5.86 11.15
N TRP A 58 4.57 5.53 10.21
CA TRP A 58 4.20 4.14 9.95
C TRP A 58 5.41 3.35 9.46
N ALA A 59 5.63 2.16 10.04
CA ALA A 59 6.78 1.33 9.71
C ALA A 59 6.63 0.55 8.40
N ALA A 60 5.40 0.37 7.94
CA ALA A 60 5.10 -0.22 6.65
C ALA A 60 3.85 0.42 6.04
N VAL A 61 3.84 0.55 4.72
CA VAL A 61 2.69 1.01 3.94
C VAL A 61 2.47 0.11 2.73
N SER A 62 1.21 -0.13 2.37
CA SER A 62 0.84 -0.91 1.18
C SER A 62 0.22 -0.04 0.10
N THR A 63 0.30 -0.53 -1.13
CA THR A 63 -0.51 -0.06 -2.26
C THR A 63 -2.00 -0.31 -2.00
N GLU A 64 -2.82 -0.03 -2.99
CA GLU A 64 -4.11 -0.70 -3.20
C GLU A 64 -3.86 -2.16 -3.58
N TYR A 65 -4.92 -3.00 -3.64
CA TYR A 65 -4.75 -4.29 -4.30
C TYR A 65 -4.36 -4.07 -5.77
N ALA A 66 -3.44 -4.88 -6.25
CA ALA A 66 -2.92 -4.80 -7.61
C ALA A 66 -3.30 -6.09 -8.37
N PRO A 67 -4.30 -6.04 -9.26
CA PRO A 67 -4.60 -7.14 -10.17
C PRO A 67 -3.36 -7.53 -10.97
N VAL A 68 -3.07 -8.83 -11.02
CA VAL A 68 -1.85 -9.35 -11.67
C VAL A 68 -2.04 -9.68 -13.16
N SER A 69 -3.27 -9.62 -13.64
CA SER A 69 -3.61 -9.80 -15.05
C SER A 69 -4.95 -9.14 -15.38
N PRO A 70 -5.24 -8.85 -16.68
CA PRO A 70 -6.52 -8.28 -17.09
C PRO A 70 -7.73 -9.13 -16.70
N GLU A 71 -7.57 -10.45 -16.63
CA GLU A 71 -8.65 -11.36 -16.23
C GLU A 71 -8.98 -11.28 -14.73
N SER A 72 -8.15 -10.63 -13.95
CA SER A 72 -8.36 -10.46 -12.50
C SER A 72 -9.12 -9.19 -12.13
N ASP A 73 -9.62 -8.44 -13.12
CA ASP A 73 -10.41 -7.24 -12.90
C ASP A 73 -11.77 -7.57 -12.28
N GLU A 74 -12.06 -7.00 -11.12
CA GLU A 74 -13.32 -7.19 -10.37
C GLU A 74 -14.33 -6.07 -10.55
N SER A 75 -13.90 -4.95 -11.04
CA SER A 75 -14.65 -3.71 -10.94
C SER A 75 -14.58 -2.92 -12.23
N PRO A 76 -15.60 -2.11 -12.56
CA PRO A 76 -15.43 -1.09 -13.59
C PRO A 76 -14.38 -0.03 -13.23
N TRP A 77 -13.87 -0.06 -12.01
CA TRP A 77 -12.85 0.84 -11.48
C TRP A 77 -11.59 0.07 -11.11
N ILE A 78 -10.60 0.16 -11.98
CA ILE A 78 -9.29 -0.45 -11.75
C ILE A 78 -8.58 0.32 -10.63
N SER A 79 -8.05 -0.41 -9.65
CA SER A 79 -7.18 0.14 -8.60
C SER A 79 -5.74 0.30 -9.11
N ALA A 80 -4.75 -0.20 -8.42
CA ALA A 80 -3.42 -0.32 -8.98
C ALA A 80 -3.37 -1.54 -9.90
N ARG A 81 -2.61 -1.51 -10.99
CA ARG A 81 -2.37 -2.68 -11.85
C ARG A 81 -0.94 -3.18 -11.69
N LEU A 82 -0.70 -4.42 -12.02
CA LEU A 82 0.63 -4.98 -12.16
C LEU A 82 0.66 -5.98 -13.33
N TRP A 83 0.39 -5.50 -14.54
CA TRP A 83 0.30 -6.30 -15.76
C TRP A 83 1.57 -6.21 -16.61
N ASP A 84 2.24 -5.05 -16.58
CA ASP A 84 3.41 -4.79 -17.40
C ASP A 84 4.48 -3.97 -16.67
N ALA A 85 5.52 -3.59 -17.39
CA ALA A 85 6.65 -2.84 -16.84
C ALA A 85 6.30 -1.38 -16.48
N GLU A 86 5.33 -0.78 -17.15
CA GLU A 86 4.87 0.58 -16.84
C GLU A 86 4.10 0.57 -15.53
N ASP A 87 3.23 -0.40 -15.33
CA ASP A 87 2.53 -0.60 -14.06
C ASP A 87 3.52 -0.82 -12.90
N ALA A 88 4.55 -1.64 -13.13
CA ALA A 88 5.60 -1.87 -12.15
C ALA A 88 6.36 -0.58 -11.80
N ALA A 89 6.65 0.26 -12.79
CA ALA A 89 7.29 1.56 -12.57
C ALA A 89 6.38 2.51 -11.76
N ASN A 90 5.08 2.54 -12.07
CA ASN A 90 4.09 3.33 -11.34
C ASN A 90 3.98 2.91 -9.87
N LEU A 91 3.97 1.60 -9.58
CA LEU A 91 4.00 1.09 -8.21
C LEU A 91 5.34 1.36 -7.51
N GLY A 92 6.44 1.41 -8.29
CA GLY A 92 7.77 1.77 -7.82
C GLY A 92 7.83 3.16 -7.20
N LEU A 93 7.07 4.13 -7.72
CA LEU A 93 7.00 5.48 -7.15
C LEU A 93 6.61 5.45 -5.65
N MET A 94 5.64 4.63 -5.29
CA MET A 94 5.22 4.49 -3.90
C MET A 94 6.31 3.87 -3.03
N ALA A 95 7.02 2.89 -3.56
CA ALA A 95 8.12 2.26 -2.83
C ALA A 95 9.28 3.25 -2.58
N GLU A 96 9.66 4.02 -3.59
CA GLU A 96 10.69 5.05 -3.47
C GLU A 96 10.33 6.07 -2.40
N GLN A 97 9.14 6.64 -2.47
CA GLN A 97 8.69 7.65 -1.51
C GLN A 97 8.52 7.10 -0.09
N ALA A 98 8.07 5.84 0.07
CA ALA A 98 8.00 5.21 1.38
C ALA A 98 9.39 5.01 1.99
N HIS A 99 10.37 4.62 1.18
CA HIS A 99 11.75 4.40 1.61
C HIS A 99 12.45 5.67 2.06
N GLU A 100 12.08 6.84 1.55
CA GLU A 100 12.61 8.14 2.03
C GLU A 100 12.37 8.35 3.54
N PHE A 101 11.35 7.69 4.09
CA PHE A 101 10.98 7.78 5.51
C PHE A 101 11.26 6.48 6.28
N ASP A 102 12.16 5.62 5.81
CA ASP A 102 12.46 4.31 6.42
C ASP A 102 11.22 3.43 6.64
N SER A 103 10.21 3.55 5.80
CA SER A 103 9.01 2.72 5.82
C SER A 103 9.17 1.58 4.82
N LEU A 104 8.78 0.37 5.21
CA LEU A 104 8.69 -0.76 4.29
C LEU A 104 7.53 -0.54 3.31
N ALA A 105 7.79 -0.71 2.03
CA ALA A 105 6.75 -0.72 1.00
C ALA A 105 6.28 -2.15 0.74
N ALA A 106 4.97 -2.34 0.61
CA ALA A 106 4.34 -3.61 0.29
C ALA A 106 3.31 -3.48 -0.84
N ILE A 107 3.10 -4.56 -1.57
CA ILE A 107 2.09 -4.67 -2.63
C ILE A 107 1.15 -5.82 -2.27
N GLU A 108 -0.16 -5.60 -2.35
CA GLU A 108 -1.14 -6.67 -2.31
C GLU A 108 -1.40 -7.15 -3.73
N LEU A 109 -0.96 -8.37 -4.04
CA LEU A 109 -1.25 -9.00 -5.32
C LEU A 109 -2.64 -9.63 -5.28
N HIS A 110 -3.41 -9.42 -6.34
CA HIS A 110 -4.80 -9.84 -6.38
C HIS A 110 -5.17 -10.57 -7.68
N HIS A 111 -6.05 -11.56 -7.56
CA HIS A 111 -6.73 -12.23 -8.66
C HIS A 111 -8.05 -12.81 -8.19
N SER A 112 -9.16 -12.39 -8.78
CA SER A 112 -10.50 -12.79 -8.36
C SER A 112 -10.89 -14.21 -8.74
N GLY A 113 -10.11 -14.90 -9.56
CA GLY A 113 -10.39 -16.24 -10.00
C GLY A 113 -11.74 -16.35 -10.73
N ALA A 114 -12.55 -17.33 -10.33
CA ALA A 114 -13.85 -17.59 -10.95
C ALA A 114 -14.91 -16.52 -10.66
N HIS A 115 -14.64 -15.59 -9.74
CA HIS A 115 -15.55 -14.51 -9.37
C HIS A 115 -15.24 -13.18 -10.08
N CYS A 116 -14.30 -13.19 -11.01
CA CYS A 116 -13.93 -12.03 -11.79
C CYS A 116 -15.09 -11.58 -12.69
N TYR A 117 -15.50 -10.34 -12.56
CA TYR A 117 -16.52 -9.73 -13.44
C TYR A 117 -15.94 -9.10 -14.70
N GLY A 118 -14.66 -8.92 -14.75
CA GLY A 118 -13.81 -8.46 -15.83
C GLY A 118 -14.48 -7.58 -16.88
N GLY A 119 -14.48 -6.28 -16.68
CA GLY A 119 -14.93 -5.35 -17.70
C GLY A 119 -14.07 -5.39 -18.95
N GLU A 120 -12.77 -5.62 -18.77
CA GLU A 120 -11.77 -5.73 -19.83
C GLU A 120 -11.54 -7.17 -20.32
N SER A 121 -11.84 -8.18 -19.52
CA SER A 121 -11.64 -9.57 -19.90
C SER A 121 -12.75 -10.18 -20.78
N ARG A 122 -13.78 -9.39 -21.09
CA ARG A 122 -14.95 -9.82 -21.88
C ARG A 122 -14.94 -9.25 -23.30
N THR A 123 -13.79 -9.12 -23.90
CA THR A 123 -13.70 -8.84 -25.35
C THR A 123 -13.55 -10.13 -26.14
#